data_4c9b7d82852066e7a467372c89dc30f2
#
_entry.id   4c9b7d82852066e7a467372c89dc30f2
#
_cell.length_a   1.000
_cell.length_b   1.000
_cell.length_c   1.000
_cell.angle_alpha   90.00
_cell.angle_beta   90.00
_cell.angle_gamma   90.00
#
_symmetry.space_group_name_H-M   'P 1'
#
loop_
_entity.id
_entity.type
_entity.pdbx_description
1 polymer ?
#
loop_
_entity_poly.entity_id
_entity_poly.type
_entity_poly.pdbx_seq_one_letter_code
_entity_poly.pdbx_strand_id
1 'polypeptide(L)'
;MLSTARPVRPIARFEVPTGSGRRRGHVVVAVVGVLAAAGCSGGSAPPAAGGDQGEVTLEHVHGLAVDPADGELYAGTHHGVVRVAEDGRLTRIADRVQDFMGFTVVGPEHYLASGHPGEGQSGPANLGLIESTDGGATWETMSLAGAADFHALDAAQGVIYGYSGGRLLVSDDKTDWTDRGTMNIADLAVDPSRPQRLVVTTEDGPALSEDGGRSVAPIPQAPLLQLIAWSPDASAVVGVAPDGAVHASTDGGRTWQEKGRVDGAPEALGVNGDDVYVAVGGAVVASADGGTTFRDLYRGD
;
A
#
# COMPACT_ATOMS: atom_id res chain seq x y z
N MET A 1 17.38 -36.68 -29.02
CA MET A 1 16.88 -35.41 -29.57
C MET A 1 17.15 -34.36 -28.52
N LEU A 2 18.17 -33.52 -28.75
CA LEU A 2 18.60 -32.45 -27.84
C LEU A 2 17.75 -31.20 -28.11
N SER A 3 16.95 -30.78 -27.11
CA SER A 3 16.20 -29.52 -27.16
C SER A 3 17.12 -28.39 -26.71
N THR A 4 17.41 -27.47 -27.62
CA THR A 4 18.21 -26.28 -27.38
C THR A 4 17.31 -25.19 -26.77
N ALA A 5 17.58 -24.84 -25.51
CA ALA A 5 17.01 -23.67 -24.87
C ALA A 5 17.51 -22.39 -25.55
N ARG A 6 16.60 -21.49 -25.91
CA ARG A 6 16.92 -20.15 -26.43
C ARG A 6 17.33 -19.23 -25.26
N PRO A 7 18.37 -18.42 -25.40
CA PRO A 7 18.73 -17.45 -24.38
C PRO A 7 17.73 -16.29 -24.34
N VAL A 8 17.34 -15.91 -23.13
CA VAL A 8 16.51 -14.73 -22.82
C VAL A 8 17.37 -13.48 -23.14
N ARG A 9 16.83 -12.57 -23.95
CA ARG A 9 17.47 -11.29 -24.26
C ARG A 9 17.28 -10.33 -23.08
N PRO A 10 18.32 -9.64 -22.61
CA PRO A 10 18.16 -8.56 -21.64
C PRO A 10 17.45 -7.37 -22.28
N ILE A 11 16.51 -6.78 -21.55
CA ILE A 11 15.78 -5.57 -21.94
C ILE A 11 16.76 -4.39 -21.88
N ALA A 12 16.70 -3.54 -22.91
CA ALA A 12 17.58 -2.40 -23.10
C ALA A 12 17.56 -1.44 -21.89
N ARG A 13 18.76 -1.08 -21.41
CA ARG A 13 18.94 0.04 -20.48
C ARG A 13 18.47 1.33 -21.14
N PHE A 14 17.56 2.04 -20.49
CA PHE A 14 17.27 3.42 -20.84
C PHE A 14 18.38 4.33 -20.28
N GLU A 15 19.19 4.89 -21.15
CA GLU A 15 20.17 5.92 -20.78
C GLU A 15 19.46 7.26 -20.62
N VAL A 16 19.58 7.87 -19.44
CA VAL A 16 19.15 9.24 -19.16
C VAL A 16 20.25 10.20 -19.64
N PRO A 17 19.96 11.20 -20.49
CA PRO A 17 20.97 12.17 -20.94
C PRO A 17 21.38 13.12 -19.80
N THR A 18 22.64 13.09 -19.40
CA THR A 18 23.25 14.05 -18.48
C THR A 18 23.56 15.35 -19.21
N GLY A 19 22.75 16.37 -18.97
CA GLY A 19 23.02 17.74 -19.43
C GLY A 19 23.89 18.49 -18.42
N SER A 20 25.19 18.67 -18.71
CA SER A 20 26.08 19.52 -17.94
C SER A 20 26.00 20.97 -18.43
N GLY A 21 25.53 21.87 -17.58
CA GLY A 21 25.52 23.31 -17.83
C GLY A 21 26.03 24.08 -16.61
N ARG A 22 27.38 24.22 -16.51
CA ARG A 22 28.02 25.14 -15.57
C ARG A 22 27.77 26.60 -15.98
N ARG A 23 27.13 27.40 -15.15
CA ARG A 23 27.30 28.87 -15.14
C ARG A 23 27.66 29.31 -13.73
N ARG A 24 28.93 29.85 -13.62
CA ARG A 24 29.41 30.57 -12.44
C ARG A 24 28.78 31.98 -12.44
N GLY A 25 28.10 32.34 -11.37
CA GLY A 25 27.69 33.71 -11.08
C GLY A 25 28.23 34.10 -9.71
N HIS A 26 29.09 35.14 -9.69
CA HIS A 26 29.60 35.74 -8.44
C HIS A 26 28.54 36.67 -7.87
N VAL A 27 28.24 36.53 -6.57
CA VAL A 27 27.44 37.50 -5.83
C VAL A 27 28.29 38.09 -4.73
N VAL A 28 28.36 39.41 -4.76
CA VAL A 28 29.05 40.29 -3.82
C VAL A 28 28.19 40.44 -2.56
N VAL A 29 28.79 40.24 -1.40
CA VAL A 29 28.21 40.47 -0.09
C VAL A 29 28.37 41.92 0.29
N ALA A 30 27.27 42.63 0.52
CA ALA A 30 27.25 43.92 1.20
C ALA A 30 26.66 43.73 2.60
N VAL A 31 27.48 43.96 3.62
CA VAL A 31 27.09 44.01 5.03
C VAL A 31 26.63 45.43 5.33
N VAL A 32 25.39 45.59 5.77
CA VAL A 32 24.93 46.83 6.44
C VAL A 32 24.39 46.46 7.81
N GLY A 33 25.09 46.87 8.85
CA GLY A 33 24.66 46.76 10.22
C GLY A 33 23.72 47.89 10.57
N VAL A 34 22.62 47.58 11.23
CA VAL A 34 21.80 48.53 11.98
C VAL A 34 21.49 47.95 13.36
N LEU A 35 22.00 48.62 14.39
CA LEU A 35 21.55 48.46 15.76
C LEU A 35 20.20 49.18 15.92
N ALA A 36 19.23 48.57 16.55
CA ALA A 36 18.12 49.27 17.20
C ALA A 36 17.50 48.44 18.33
N ALA A 37 17.56 48.99 19.43
CA ALA A 37 16.86 49.04 20.70
C ALA A 37 15.72 48.03 21.01
N ALA A 38 15.81 47.50 22.22
CA ALA A 38 14.82 46.72 22.94
C ALA A 38 13.49 47.48 23.14
N GLY A 39 12.39 46.83 22.79
CA GLY A 39 11.04 47.19 23.19
C GLY A 39 10.29 45.92 23.59
N CYS A 40 10.09 45.70 24.92
CA CYS A 40 9.17 44.71 25.43
C CYS A 40 7.72 45.15 25.17
N SER A 41 7.01 44.49 24.30
CA SER A 41 5.56 44.49 24.30
C SER A 41 5.08 43.05 24.15
N GLY A 42 4.39 42.55 25.19
CA GLY A 42 3.73 41.27 25.20
C GLY A 42 2.65 41.26 24.13
N GLY A 43 2.96 40.62 23.01
CA GLY A 43 1.99 40.23 21.98
C GLY A 43 1.64 38.78 22.19
N SER A 44 0.39 38.49 22.55
CA SER A 44 -0.17 37.15 22.47
C SER A 44 0.03 36.69 21.04
N ALA A 45 0.67 35.51 20.87
CA ALA A 45 0.74 34.85 19.58
C ALA A 45 -0.70 34.62 19.10
N PRO A 46 -1.03 34.91 17.85
CA PRO A 46 -2.31 34.48 17.28
C PRO A 46 -2.38 32.97 17.40
N PRO A 47 -3.56 32.39 17.70
CA PRO A 47 -3.74 30.95 17.61
C PRO A 47 -3.33 30.54 16.20
N ALA A 48 -2.55 29.45 16.12
CA ALA A 48 -2.27 28.79 14.85
C ALA A 48 -3.62 28.62 14.15
N ALA A 49 -3.73 29.14 12.95
CA ALA A 49 -4.90 28.89 12.09
C ALA A 49 -4.91 27.37 11.90
N GLY A 50 -5.78 26.69 12.64
CA GLY A 50 -6.24 25.37 12.28
C GLY A 50 -6.93 25.57 10.92
N GLY A 51 -6.28 25.15 9.84
CA GLY A 51 -6.94 25.02 8.56
C GLY A 51 -8.16 24.15 8.80
N ASP A 52 -9.28 24.57 8.28
CA ASP A 52 -10.50 23.78 8.21
C ASP A 52 -10.12 22.49 7.45
N GLN A 53 -9.72 21.47 8.18
CA GLN A 53 -9.55 20.11 7.68
C GLN A 53 -10.97 19.64 7.45
N GLY A 54 -11.46 19.82 6.22
CA GLY A 54 -12.77 19.31 5.85
C GLY A 54 -12.93 17.91 6.41
N GLU A 55 -14.14 17.56 6.80
CA GLU A 55 -14.47 16.26 7.39
C GLU A 55 -13.77 15.11 6.62
N VAL A 56 -12.94 14.37 7.32
CA VAL A 56 -12.20 13.25 6.70
C VAL A 56 -13.17 12.10 6.56
N THR A 57 -13.42 11.66 5.34
CA THR A 57 -14.24 10.50 5.04
C THR A 57 -13.38 9.39 4.43
N LEU A 58 -13.81 8.15 4.58
CA LEU A 58 -13.20 7.00 3.89
C LEU A 58 -13.98 6.75 2.59
N GLU A 59 -13.46 7.28 1.51
CA GLU A 59 -14.00 7.00 0.18
C GLU A 59 -12.98 6.17 -0.61
N HIS A 60 -13.44 4.99 -1.11
CA HIS A 60 -12.61 4.09 -1.91
C HIS A 60 -11.28 3.74 -1.23
N VAL A 61 -11.33 2.80 -0.32
CA VAL A 61 -10.14 2.28 0.39
C VAL A 61 -9.49 1.20 -0.48
N HIS A 62 -8.21 1.37 -0.79
CA HIS A 62 -7.44 0.45 -1.63
C HIS A 62 -6.40 -0.37 -0.85
N GLY A 63 -6.17 -0.05 0.42
CA GLY A 63 -5.30 -0.83 1.28
C GLY A 63 -5.56 -0.51 2.75
N LEU A 64 -5.48 -1.52 3.60
CA LEU A 64 -5.58 -1.45 5.04
C LEU A 64 -4.40 -2.17 5.67
N ALA A 65 -3.69 -1.54 6.59
CA ALA A 65 -2.63 -2.19 7.35
C ALA A 65 -2.46 -1.53 8.73
N VAL A 66 -2.01 -2.32 9.71
CA VAL A 66 -1.64 -1.82 11.03
C VAL A 66 -0.18 -1.42 11.03
N ASP A 67 0.13 -0.21 11.49
CA ASP A 67 1.51 0.22 11.67
C ASP A 67 2.05 -0.33 13.00
N PRO A 68 3.13 -1.11 12.98
CA PRO A 68 3.72 -1.65 14.21
C PRO A 68 4.39 -0.57 15.09
N ALA A 69 4.52 0.69 14.64
CA ALA A 69 5.06 1.80 15.43
C ALA A 69 4.09 2.23 16.54
N ASP A 70 2.80 2.27 16.25
CA ASP A 70 1.77 2.76 17.17
C ASP A 70 0.61 1.78 17.38
N GLY A 71 0.52 0.73 16.56
CA GLY A 71 -0.56 -0.26 16.58
C GLY A 71 -1.88 0.22 15.98
N GLU A 72 -1.89 1.40 15.35
CA GLU A 72 -3.10 1.96 14.73
C GLU A 72 -3.28 1.48 13.30
N LEU A 73 -4.53 1.51 12.83
CA LEU A 73 -4.87 1.13 11.46
C LEU A 73 -4.70 2.32 10.51
N TYR A 74 -4.08 2.07 9.37
CA TYR A 74 -3.90 3.02 8.29
C TYR A 74 -4.59 2.55 7.02
N ALA A 75 -5.25 3.47 6.34
CA ALA A 75 -5.96 3.26 5.09
C ALA A 75 -5.34 4.10 3.96
N GLY A 76 -4.97 3.46 2.86
CA GLY A 76 -4.66 4.12 1.59
C GLY A 76 -5.96 4.38 0.83
N THR A 77 -6.24 5.66 0.51
CA THR A 77 -7.51 6.08 -0.10
C THR A 77 -7.27 6.97 -1.33
N HIS A 78 -8.33 7.29 -2.09
CA HIS A 78 -8.25 8.29 -3.16
C HIS A 78 -7.87 9.70 -2.67
N HIS A 79 -7.93 9.94 -1.35
CA HIS A 79 -7.68 11.25 -0.77
C HIS A 79 -6.54 11.26 0.26
N GLY A 80 -5.54 10.41 0.06
CA GLY A 80 -4.37 10.30 0.90
C GLY A 80 -4.41 9.11 1.86
N VAL A 81 -3.46 9.10 2.82
CA VAL A 81 -3.43 8.13 3.90
C VAL A 81 -4.25 8.64 5.07
N VAL A 82 -5.11 7.79 5.59
CA VAL A 82 -5.98 8.08 6.75
C VAL A 82 -5.68 7.10 7.86
N ARG A 83 -5.39 7.59 9.07
CA ARG A 83 -5.34 6.79 10.27
C ARG A 83 -6.75 6.62 10.82
N VAL A 84 -7.11 5.39 11.14
CA VAL A 84 -8.38 4.99 11.76
C VAL A 84 -8.10 4.56 13.18
N ALA A 85 -8.37 5.42 14.15
CA ALA A 85 -8.16 5.12 15.55
C ALA A 85 -9.16 4.11 16.10
N GLU A 86 -8.84 3.45 17.24
CA GLU A 86 -9.70 2.44 17.86
C GLU A 86 -11.09 3.01 18.28
N ASP A 87 -11.16 4.32 18.54
CA ASP A 87 -12.40 5.04 18.84
C ASP A 87 -13.22 5.44 17.60
N GLY A 88 -12.76 5.03 16.41
CA GLY A 88 -13.39 5.34 15.12
C GLY A 88 -13.05 6.72 14.56
N ARG A 89 -12.21 7.50 15.22
CA ARG A 89 -11.80 8.81 14.73
C ARG A 89 -10.85 8.69 13.56
N LEU A 90 -11.14 9.43 12.49
CA LEU A 90 -10.29 9.54 11.32
C LEU A 90 -9.32 10.71 11.45
N THR A 91 -8.08 10.48 11.01
CA THR A 91 -7.07 11.54 10.92
C THR A 91 -6.32 11.39 9.60
N ARG A 92 -6.39 12.39 8.72
CA ARG A 92 -5.58 12.40 7.50
C ARG A 92 -4.12 12.63 7.85
N ILE A 93 -3.22 11.87 7.26
CA ILE A 93 -1.78 12.02 7.43
C ILE A 93 -1.26 13.04 6.42
N ALA A 94 -0.77 14.17 6.91
CA ALA A 94 -0.33 15.32 6.14
C ALA A 94 -1.42 15.95 5.24
N ASP A 95 -1.07 17.04 4.56
CA ASP A 95 -1.98 17.74 3.64
C ASP A 95 -1.94 17.18 2.20
N ARG A 96 -1.38 16.00 2.02
CA ARG A 96 -1.26 15.37 0.70
C ARG A 96 -2.50 14.54 0.39
N VAL A 97 -3.11 14.83 -0.74
CA VAL A 97 -4.30 14.16 -1.29
C VAL A 97 -3.93 13.34 -2.53
N GLN A 98 -2.90 12.48 -2.42
CA GLN A 98 -2.58 11.52 -3.48
C GLN A 98 -3.68 10.46 -3.55
N ASP A 99 -3.94 10.00 -4.74
CA ASP A 99 -4.85 8.89 -5.01
C ASP A 99 -4.05 7.58 -4.93
N PHE A 100 -4.15 6.87 -3.81
CA PHE A 100 -3.45 5.62 -3.57
C PHE A 100 -4.27 4.45 -4.11
N MET A 101 -3.74 3.74 -5.12
CA MET A 101 -4.33 2.52 -5.70
C MET A 101 -3.76 1.24 -5.08
N GLY A 102 -2.53 1.28 -4.58
CA GLY A 102 -1.89 0.23 -3.81
C GLY A 102 -1.20 0.82 -2.59
N PHE A 103 -1.34 0.17 -1.43
CA PHE A 103 -0.77 0.61 -0.17
C PHE A 103 -0.46 -0.58 0.73
N THR A 104 0.75 -0.64 1.28
CA THR A 104 1.16 -1.66 2.25
C THR A 104 2.14 -1.07 3.28
N VAL A 105 2.07 -1.55 4.53
CA VAL A 105 2.98 -1.22 5.62
C VAL A 105 4.05 -2.32 5.69
N VAL A 106 5.31 -1.94 5.56
CA VAL A 106 6.44 -2.88 5.53
C VAL A 106 7.31 -2.83 6.77
N GLY A 107 7.01 -1.93 7.69
CA GLY A 107 7.70 -1.75 8.97
C GLY A 107 7.19 -0.54 9.73
N PRO A 108 7.74 -0.26 10.93
CA PRO A 108 7.36 0.91 11.72
C PRO A 108 7.54 2.20 10.92
N GLU A 109 6.45 2.99 10.79
CA GLU A 109 6.41 4.24 10.02
C GLU A 109 6.91 4.12 8.57
N HIS A 110 6.96 2.87 8.03
CA HIS A 110 7.54 2.57 6.73
C HIS A 110 6.49 1.95 5.80
N TYR A 111 6.14 2.70 4.75
CA TYR A 111 5.05 2.37 3.82
C TYR A 111 5.53 2.33 2.38
N LEU A 112 4.97 1.43 1.59
CA LEU A 112 5.08 1.41 0.15
C LEU A 112 3.70 1.65 -0.46
N ALA A 113 3.66 2.40 -1.56
CA ALA A 113 2.42 2.70 -2.24
C ALA A 113 2.61 2.92 -3.75
N SER A 114 1.49 3.00 -4.44
CA SER A 114 1.36 3.37 -5.85
C SER A 114 0.04 4.08 -6.08
N GLY A 115 -0.11 4.72 -7.22
CA GLY A 115 -1.35 5.39 -7.61
C GLY A 115 -1.12 6.59 -8.51
N HIS A 116 -1.88 7.67 -8.27
CA HIS A 116 -1.91 8.86 -9.10
C HIS A 116 -1.61 10.13 -8.28
N PRO A 117 -1.15 11.23 -8.93
CA PRO A 117 -1.11 12.53 -8.28
C PRO A 117 -2.50 12.94 -7.81
N GLY A 118 -2.59 13.55 -6.63
CA GLY A 118 -3.82 14.11 -6.13
C GLY A 118 -4.30 15.31 -6.96
N GLU A 119 -5.54 15.72 -6.73
CA GLU A 119 -6.14 16.84 -7.43
C GLU A 119 -5.27 18.11 -7.29
N GLY A 120 -4.97 18.76 -8.40
CA GLY A 120 -4.12 19.95 -8.45
C GLY A 120 -2.61 19.70 -8.28
N GLN A 121 -2.17 18.47 -8.08
CA GLN A 121 -0.76 18.13 -8.04
C GLN A 121 -0.22 17.91 -9.46
N SER A 122 1.02 18.34 -9.70
CA SER A 122 1.74 18.07 -10.95
C SER A 122 2.63 16.85 -10.79
N GLY A 123 2.72 16.03 -11.84
CA GLY A 123 3.55 14.83 -11.83
C GLY A 123 3.23 13.89 -12.99
N PRO A 124 3.88 12.72 -13.05
CA PRO A 124 3.49 11.67 -13.99
C PRO A 124 2.09 11.14 -13.64
N ALA A 125 1.34 10.69 -14.64
CA ALA A 125 -0.02 10.16 -14.44
C ALA A 125 -0.04 8.98 -13.46
N ASN A 126 0.97 8.11 -13.54
CA ASN A 126 1.17 6.99 -12.61
C ASN A 126 2.38 7.31 -11.73
N LEU A 127 2.26 7.15 -10.42
CA LEU A 127 3.36 7.44 -9.48
C LEU A 127 4.46 6.38 -9.52
N GLY A 128 4.19 5.18 -10.03
CA GLY A 128 5.08 4.04 -9.93
C GLY A 128 5.13 3.52 -8.49
N LEU A 129 6.28 3.02 -8.06
CA LEU A 129 6.53 2.71 -6.66
C LEU A 129 6.98 3.99 -5.93
N ILE A 130 6.29 4.33 -4.87
CA ILE A 130 6.64 5.39 -3.93
C ILE A 130 6.82 4.82 -2.53
N GLU A 131 7.66 5.46 -1.73
CA GLU A 131 8.02 5.03 -0.39
C GLU A 131 7.90 6.18 0.61
N SER A 132 7.40 5.88 1.81
CA SER A 132 7.45 6.75 2.98
C SER A 132 8.19 6.03 4.10
N THR A 133 9.05 6.75 4.83
CA THR A 133 9.75 6.27 6.03
C THR A 133 9.46 7.16 7.26
N ASP A 134 8.37 7.91 7.20
CA ASP A 134 7.92 8.85 8.24
C ASP A 134 6.39 8.77 8.47
N GLY A 135 5.83 7.55 8.38
CA GLY A 135 4.42 7.31 8.65
C GLY A 135 3.46 7.92 7.63
N GLY A 136 3.91 8.09 6.38
CA GLY A 136 3.10 8.66 5.30
C GLY A 136 3.13 10.18 5.22
N ALA A 137 3.93 10.86 6.06
CA ALA A 137 4.03 12.32 6.05
C ALA A 137 4.71 12.85 4.78
N THR A 138 5.76 12.17 4.31
CA THR A 138 6.42 12.46 3.04
C THR A 138 6.61 11.19 2.21
N TRP A 139 6.68 11.36 0.88
CA TRP A 139 6.80 10.27 -0.08
C TRP A 139 7.89 10.55 -1.08
N GLU A 140 8.74 9.55 -1.33
CA GLU A 140 9.79 9.57 -2.35
C GLU A 140 9.44 8.62 -3.50
N THR A 141 9.71 9.04 -4.74
CA THR A 141 9.55 8.18 -5.92
C THR A 141 10.76 7.24 -6.02
N MET A 142 10.51 5.94 -5.99
CA MET A 142 11.55 4.92 -6.10
C MET A 142 11.78 4.51 -7.54
N SER A 143 10.73 4.12 -8.27
CA SER A 143 10.85 3.63 -9.65
C SER A 143 9.51 3.64 -10.39
N LEU A 144 9.57 3.37 -11.71
CA LEU A 144 8.43 3.18 -12.60
C LEU A 144 7.44 4.36 -12.68
N ALA A 145 7.86 5.56 -12.27
CA ALA A 145 7.05 6.77 -12.43
C ALA A 145 6.65 6.98 -13.90
N GLY A 146 5.37 7.19 -14.15
CA GLY A 146 4.77 7.28 -15.48
C GLY A 146 4.56 5.93 -16.19
N ALA A 147 5.05 4.82 -15.63
CA ALA A 147 5.04 3.52 -16.28
C ALA A 147 4.12 2.49 -15.59
N ALA A 148 4.06 2.49 -14.25
CA ALA A 148 3.26 1.54 -13.50
C ALA A 148 2.29 2.24 -12.55
N ASP A 149 1.14 1.60 -12.39
CA ASP A 149 0.12 1.86 -11.37
C ASP A 149 -0.22 0.50 -10.75
N PHE A 150 0.27 0.29 -9.52
CA PHE A 150 0.08 -0.99 -8.84
C PHE A 150 -1.26 -1.00 -8.10
N HIS A 151 -2.21 -1.80 -8.59
CA HIS A 151 -3.51 -2.02 -7.96
C HIS A 151 -3.49 -3.07 -6.85
N ALA A 152 -2.53 -3.99 -6.87
CA ALA A 152 -2.20 -4.86 -5.76
C ALA A 152 -0.69 -4.75 -5.52
N LEU A 153 -0.31 -4.53 -4.26
CA LEU A 153 1.07 -4.25 -3.85
C LEU A 153 1.29 -4.84 -2.46
N ASP A 154 2.25 -5.74 -2.34
CA ASP A 154 2.65 -6.28 -1.04
C ASP A 154 4.14 -6.63 -1.04
N ALA A 155 4.73 -6.71 0.17
CA ALA A 155 6.15 -6.96 0.31
C ALA A 155 6.49 -7.73 1.59
N ALA A 156 7.52 -8.57 1.51
CA ALA A 156 8.09 -9.26 2.65
C ALA A 156 9.61 -9.33 2.53
N GLN A 157 10.33 -9.05 3.63
CA GLN A 157 11.78 -9.16 3.72
C GLN A 157 12.53 -8.44 2.58
N GLY A 158 12.01 -7.30 2.11
CA GLY A 158 12.60 -6.49 1.05
C GLY A 158 12.27 -6.94 -0.38
N VAL A 159 11.53 -8.04 -0.56
CA VAL A 159 11.00 -8.45 -1.86
C VAL A 159 9.61 -7.86 -2.04
N ILE A 160 9.40 -7.11 -3.11
CA ILE A 160 8.17 -6.39 -3.41
C ILE A 160 7.49 -7.05 -4.62
N TYR A 161 6.20 -7.25 -4.52
CA TYR A 161 5.33 -7.72 -5.60
C TYR A 161 4.31 -6.65 -5.92
N GLY A 162 4.21 -6.28 -7.19
CA GLY A 162 3.25 -5.31 -7.67
C GLY A 162 2.51 -5.82 -8.91
N TYR A 163 1.20 -5.65 -8.95
CA TYR A 163 0.37 -5.98 -10.10
C TYR A 163 -0.08 -4.71 -10.81
N SER A 164 0.34 -4.56 -12.06
CA SER A 164 0.02 -3.40 -12.90
C SER A 164 -0.16 -3.82 -14.35
N GLY A 165 -1.18 -3.29 -15.01
CA GLY A 165 -1.41 -3.51 -16.45
C GLY A 165 -1.57 -4.98 -16.85
N GLY A 166 -2.12 -5.81 -15.99
CA GLY A 166 -2.30 -7.25 -16.23
C GLY A 166 -1.04 -8.10 -16.03
N ARG A 167 0.00 -7.56 -15.39
CA ARG A 167 1.31 -8.21 -15.21
C ARG A 167 1.72 -8.20 -13.74
N LEU A 168 2.29 -9.32 -13.28
CA LEU A 168 2.95 -9.41 -11.99
C LEU A 168 4.42 -9.00 -12.14
N LEU A 169 4.84 -8.00 -11.40
CA LEU A 169 6.21 -7.48 -11.35
C LEU A 169 6.80 -7.76 -9.97
N VAL A 170 8.12 -8.03 -9.91
CA VAL A 170 8.85 -8.33 -8.66
C VAL A 170 10.14 -7.56 -8.63
N SER A 171 10.43 -6.92 -7.49
CA SER A 171 11.69 -6.22 -7.21
C SER A 171 12.24 -6.64 -5.85
N ASP A 172 13.56 -6.70 -5.71
CA ASP A 172 14.28 -6.89 -4.45
C ASP A 172 15.16 -5.69 -4.06
N ASP A 173 15.13 -4.62 -4.86
CA ASP A 173 15.90 -3.40 -4.67
C ASP A 173 15.10 -2.10 -4.86
N LYS A 174 13.78 -2.19 -5.13
CA LYS A 174 12.83 -1.09 -5.40
C LYS A 174 13.04 -0.37 -6.73
N THR A 175 14.08 -0.70 -7.49
CA THR A 175 14.50 0.00 -8.71
C THR A 175 14.41 -0.87 -9.95
N ASP A 176 14.95 -2.07 -9.89
CA ASP A 176 14.92 -3.04 -10.97
C ASP A 176 13.78 -4.04 -10.80
N TRP A 177 12.97 -4.19 -11.84
CA TRP A 177 11.78 -5.04 -11.81
C TRP A 177 11.89 -6.20 -12.77
N THR A 178 11.55 -7.38 -12.28
CA THR A 178 11.42 -8.59 -13.09
C THR A 178 9.95 -8.87 -13.37
N ASP A 179 9.62 -8.95 -14.65
CA ASP A 179 8.28 -9.30 -15.11
C ASP A 179 8.08 -10.82 -15.01
N ARG A 180 7.04 -11.23 -14.29
CA ARG A 180 6.63 -12.63 -14.10
C ARG A 180 5.60 -13.11 -15.13
N GLY A 181 5.14 -12.23 -15.99
CA GLY A 181 4.20 -12.53 -17.05
C GLY A 181 2.81 -11.98 -16.81
N THR A 182 1.91 -12.30 -17.75
CA THR A 182 0.52 -11.87 -17.70
C THR A 182 -0.29 -12.80 -16.81
N MET A 183 -1.04 -12.23 -15.87
CA MET A 183 -1.97 -12.90 -14.97
C MET A 183 -3.21 -12.02 -14.81
N ASN A 184 -4.36 -12.62 -14.51
CA ASN A 184 -5.56 -11.87 -14.13
C ASN A 184 -5.70 -11.97 -12.59
N ILE A 185 -5.11 -11.01 -11.87
CA ILE A 185 -5.04 -10.97 -10.42
C ILE A 185 -5.98 -9.87 -9.93
N ALA A 186 -6.81 -10.17 -8.92
CA ALA A 186 -7.58 -9.17 -8.20
C ALA A 186 -6.77 -8.61 -7.01
N ASP A 187 -6.10 -9.49 -6.24
CA ASP A 187 -5.31 -9.12 -5.08
C ASP A 187 -4.19 -10.13 -4.85
N LEU A 188 -3.18 -9.79 -4.05
CA LEU A 188 -2.04 -10.65 -3.71
C LEU A 188 -1.59 -10.44 -2.26
N ALA A 189 -1.10 -11.51 -1.64
CA ALA A 189 -0.49 -11.48 -0.32
C ALA A 189 0.79 -12.33 -0.29
N VAL A 190 1.86 -11.77 0.27
CA VAL A 190 3.19 -12.39 0.37
C VAL A 190 3.39 -13.00 1.75
N ASP A 191 3.93 -14.22 1.82
CA ASP A 191 4.28 -14.87 3.09
C ASP A 191 5.39 -14.07 3.80
N PRO A 192 5.13 -13.48 4.99
CA PRO A 192 6.11 -12.66 5.68
C PRO A 192 7.38 -13.43 6.07
N SER A 193 7.28 -14.75 6.25
CA SER A 193 8.39 -15.63 6.61
C SER A 193 9.14 -16.18 5.40
N ARG A 194 8.52 -16.20 4.22
CA ARG A 194 9.04 -16.76 2.97
C ARG A 194 8.67 -15.92 1.77
N PRO A 195 9.44 -14.87 1.45
CA PRO A 195 9.07 -13.89 0.43
C PRO A 195 8.93 -14.45 -1.00
N GLN A 196 9.39 -15.70 -1.25
CA GLN A 196 9.15 -16.37 -2.54
C GLN A 196 7.78 -17.05 -2.62
N ARG A 197 7.03 -17.09 -1.51
CA ARG A 197 5.71 -17.65 -1.44
C ARG A 197 4.67 -16.53 -1.41
N LEU A 198 3.70 -16.62 -2.29
CA LEU A 198 2.57 -15.68 -2.34
C LEU A 198 1.29 -16.38 -2.76
N VAL A 199 0.18 -15.88 -2.28
CA VAL A 199 -1.15 -16.25 -2.74
C VAL A 199 -1.70 -15.08 -3.55
N VAL A 200 -2.29 -15.37 -4.68
CA VAL A 200 -2.99 -14.40 -5.52
C VAL A 200 -4.46 -14.80 -5.65
N THR A 201 -5.35 -13.84 -5.73
CA THR A 201 -6.76 -14.07 -6.03
C THR A 201 -7.03 -13.85 -7.51
N THR A 202 -7.80 -14.73 -8.11
CA THR A 202 -8.18 -14.71 -9.53
C THR A 202 -9.67 -14.95 -9.70
N GLU A 203 -10.19 -14.75 -10.90
CA GLU A 203 -11.61 -15.07 -11.23
C GLU A 203 -11.97 -16.54 -11.04
N ASP A 204 -10.97 -17.44 -11.13
CA ASP A 204 -11.13 -18.88 -10.91
C ASP A 204 -10.90 -19.31 -9.46
N GLY A 205 -10.61 -18.37 -8.56
CA GLY A 205 -10.28 -18.58 -7.16
C GLY A 205 -8.81 -18.30 -6.83
N PRO A 206 -8.39 -18.50 -5.57
CA PRO A 206 -7.02 -18.27 -5.17
C PRO A 206 -6.04 -19.27 -5.74
N ALA A 207 -4.84 -18.81 -6.02
CA ALA A 207 -3.73 -19.61 -6.53
C ALA A 207 -2.44 -19.30 -5.74
N LEU A 208 -1.58 -20.31 -5.61
CA LEU A 208 -0.35 -20.27 -4.81
C LEU A 208 0.88 -20.30 -5.73
N SER A 209 1.84 -19.45 -5.44
CA SER A 209 3.20 -19.53 -5.93
C SER A 209 4.16 -19.86 -4.79
N GLU A 210 5.14 -20.74 -5.03
CA GLU A 210 6.23 -21.07 -4.10
C GLU A 210 7.60 -20.61 -4.64
N ASP A 211 7.62 -19.93 -5.80
CA ASP A 211 8.85 -19.63 -6.55
C ASP A 211 8.95 -18.15 -6.98
N GLY A 212 8.29 -17.27 -6.26
CA GLY A 212 8.34 -15.83 -6.48
C GLY A 212 7.55 -15.40 -7.71
N GLY A 213 6.40 -16.00 -7.94
CA GLY A 213 5.50 -15.67 -9.03
C GLY A 213 5.93 -16.19 -10.40
N ARG A 214 6.96 -17.07 -10.48
CA ARG A 214 7.38 -17.69 -11.75
C ARG A 214 6.39 -18.72 -12.23
N SER A 215 5.79 -19.43 -11.29
CA SER A 215 4.67 -20.33 -11.52
C SER A 215 3.60 -20.10 -10.45
N VAL A 216 2.34 -20.20 -10.86
CA VAL A 216 1.18 -20.03 -9.99
C VAL A 216 0.25 -21.20 -10.25
N ALA A 217 -0.17 -21.92 -9.21
CA ALA A 217 -1.05 -23.08 -9.31
C ALA A 217 -2.35 -22.85 -8.53
N PRO A 218 -3.53 -23.14 -9.11
CA PRO A 218 -4.79 -23.05 -8.40
C PRO A 218 -4.78 -23.88 -7.11
N ILE A 219 -5.38 -23.34 -6.05
CA ILE A 219 -5.53 -24.05 -4.78
C ILE A 219 -6.81 -24.89 -4.84
N PRO A 220 -6.71 -26.23 -4.78
CA PRO A 220 -7.89 -27.09 -4.93
C PRO A 220 -8.92 -26.83 -3.82
N GLN A 221 -10.20 -26.72 -4.19
CA GLN A 221 -11.33 -26.56 -3.26
C GLN A 221 -11.27 -25.29 -2.38
N ALA A 222 -10.41 -24.33 -2.72
CA ALA A 222 -10.43 -23.03 -2.06
C ALA A 222 -11.70 -22.25 -2.43
N PRO A 223 -12.22 -21.41 -1.52
CA PRO A 223 -13.35 -20.53 -1.84
C PRO A 223 -12.94 -19.48 -2.87
N LEU A 224 -13.90 -18.93 -3.60
CA LEU A 224 -13.66 -17.76 -4.43
C LEU A 224 -13.38 -16.57 -3.51
N LEU A 225 -12.19 -15.98 -3.59
CA LEU A 225 -11.78 -14.82 -2.80
C LEU A 225 -11.51 -13.64 -3.72
N GLN A 226 -11.91 -12.43 -3.28
CA GLN A 226 -11.60 -11.17 -3.93
C GLN A 226 -10.38 -10.53 -3.30
N LEU A 227 -10.37 -10.41 -1.96
CA LEU A 227 -9.28 -9.84 -1.20
C LEU A 227 -8.53 -10.92 -0.44
N ILE A 228 -7.24 -10.67 -0.20
CA ILE A 228 -6.37 -11.57 0.55
C ILE A 228 -5.32 -10.79 1.31
N ALA A 229 -5.05 -11.17 2.56
CA ALA A 229 -3.97 -10.60 3.35
C ALA A 229 -3.31 -11.69 4.21
N TRP A 230 -2.01 -11.56 4.38
CA TRP A 230 -1.23 -12.41 5.29
C TRP A 230 -1.01 -11.69 6.61
N SER A 231 -1.22 -12.37 7.75
CA SER A 231 -0.84 -11.81 9.04
C SER A 231 0.67 -11.59 9.11
N PRO A 232 1.17 -10.44 9.60
CA PRO A 232 2.60 -10.13 9.66
C PRO A 232 3.45 -11.15 10.43
N ASP A 233 2.84 -11.86 11.39
CA ASP A 233 3.47 -12.94 12.16
C ASP A 233 3.46 -14.31 11.43
N ALA A 234 2.95 -14.35 10.20
CA ALA A 234 2.77 -15.54 9.38
C ALA A 234 1.82 -16.60 9.97
N SER A 235 1.03 -16.28 11.00
CA SER A 235 0.13 -17.22 11.68
C SER A 235 -1.06 -17.63 10.81
N ALA A 236 -1.57 -16.71 9.98
CA ALA A 236 -2.74 -16.93 9.15
C ALA A 236 -2.69 -16.15 7.83
N VAL A 237 -3.42 -16.66 6.85
CA VAL A 237 -3.87 -15.94 5.65
C VAL A 237 -5.38 -15.79 5.77
N VAL A 238 -5.88 -14.57 5.60
CA VAL A 238 -7.31 -14.28 5.59
C VAL A 238 -7.72 -13.85 4.18
N GLY A 239 -8.87 -14.28 3.75
CA GLY A 239 -9.45 -13.85 2.47
C GLY A 239 -10.91 -13.51 2.63
N VAL A 240 -11.38 -12.55 1.81
CA VAL A 240 -12.78 -12.14 1.76
C VAL A 240 -13.34 -12.39 0.37
N ALA A 241 -14.46 -13.10 0.34
CA ALA A 241 -15.18 -13.39 -0.89
C ALA A 241 -15.97 -12.14 -1.38
N PRO A 242 -16.33 -12.06 -2.67
CA PRO A 242 -17.11 -10.94 -3.20
C PRO A 242 -18.46 -10.72 -2.50
N ASP A 243 -19.02 -11.77 -1.89
CA ASP A 243 -20.28 -11.72 -1.14
C ASP A 243 -20.10 -11.40 0.36
N GLY A 244 -18.86 -11.05 0.77
CA GLY A 244 -18.50 -10.68 2.13
C GLY A 244 -18.16 -11.86 3.05
N ALA A 245 -18.21 -13.13 2.61
CA ALA A 245 -17.79 -14.27 3.44
C ALA A 245 -16.28 -14.20 3.72
N VAL A 246 -15.91 -14.33 4.99
CA VAL A 246 -14.54 -14.29 5.47
C VAL A 246 -14.03 -15.70 5.70
N HIS A 247 -12.86 -15.99 5.16
CA HIS A 247 -12.20 -17.29 5.26
C HIS A 247 -10.79 -17.12 5.81
N ALA A 248 -10.31 -18.08 6.61
CA ALA A 248 -8.95 -18.09 7.09
C ALA A 248 -8.26 -19.42 6.81
N SER A 249 -6.96 -19.36 6.62
CA SER A 249 -6.05 -20.49 6.44
C SER A 249 -4.88 -20.37 7.42
N THR A 250 -4.55 -21.44 8.12
CA THR A 250 -3.39 -21.53 9.03
C THR A 250 -2.26 -22.42 8.48
N ASP A 251 -2.43 -22.91 7.25
CA ASP A 251 -1.42 -23.74 6.55
C ASP A 251 -0.82 -23.04 5.32
N GLY A 252 -0.95 -21.71 5.32
CA GLY A 252 -0.41 -20.82 4.30
C GLY A 252 -1.20 -20.87 3.00
N GLY A 253 -2.51 -20.81 3.09
CA GLY A 253 -3.42 -20.70 1.97
C GLY A 253 -3.76 -22.04 1.31
N ARG A 254 -3.33 -23.19 1.84
CA ARG A 254 -3.61 -24.50 1.22
C ARG A 254 -5.00 -25.02 1.52
N THR A 255 -5.47 -24.83 2.75
CA THR A 255 -6.84 -25.15 3.15
C THR A 255 -7.50 -23.96 3.81
N TRP A 256 -8.80 -23.82 3.64
CA TRP A 256 -9.57 -22.66 4.07
C TRP A 256 -10.75 -23.06 4.95
N GLN A 257 -11.00 -22.25 5.98
CA GLN A 257 -12.16 -22.38 6.85
C GLN A 257 -12.97 -21.08 6.80
N GLU A 258 -14.26 -21.18 6.53
CA GLU A 258 -15.18 -20.06 6.69
C GLU A 258 -15.26 -19.65 8.15
N LYS A 259 -15.16 -18.35 8.43
CA LYS A 259 -15.17 -17.75 9.77
C LYS A 259 -16.47 -16.99 10.01
N GLY A 260 -16.63 -15.87 9.37
CA GLY A 260 -17.76 -14.97 9.51
C GLY A 260 -18.10 -14.28 8.20
N ARG A 261 -18.77 -13.14 8.31
CA ARG A 261 -19.21 -12.38 7.12
C ARG A 261 -19.27 -10.90 7.44
N VAL A 262 -18.90 -10.08 6.47
CA VAL A 262 -19.13 -8.64 6.45
C VAL A 262 -20.31 -8.31 5.54
N ASP A 263 -21.06 -7.26 5.88
CA ASP A 263 -22.22 -6.82 5.09
C ASP A 263 -21.78 -5.78 4.05
N GLY A 264 -21.90 -6.10 2.76
CA GLY A 264 -21.57 -5.23 1.64
C GLY A 264 -20.41 -5.74 0.79
N ALA A 265 -20.03 -4.96 -0.23
CA ALA A 265 -18.92 -5.28 -1.10
C ALA A 265 -17.59 -4.91 -0.41
N PRO A 266 -16.67 -5.86 -0.23
CA PRO A 266 -15.38 -5.57 0.39
C PRO A 266 -14.48 -4.78 -0.58
N GLU A 267 -13.79 -3.75 -0.04
CA GLU A 267 -12.89 -2.85 -0.79
C GLU A 267 -11.42 -3.10 -0.45
N ALA A 268 -11.10 -3.28 0.85
CA ALA A 268 -9.75 -3.56 1.31
C ALA A 268 -9.76 -4.44 2.56
N LEU A 269 -8.67 -5.18 2.77
CA LEU A 269 -8.48 -6.11 3.87
C LEU A 269 -7.14 -5.84 4.56
N GLY A 270 -7.16 -5.73 5.90
CA GLY A 270 -5.98 -5.69 6.75
C GLY A 270 -6.02 -6.79 7.80
N VAL A 271 -4.88 -7.39 8.12
CA VAL A 271 -4.77 -8.47 9.12
C VAL A 271 -3.57 -8.20 10.02
N ASN A 272 -3.75 -8.40 11.33
CA ASN A 272 -2.68 -8.33 12.31
C ASN A 272 -2.94 -9.32 13.46
N GLY A 273 -2.35 -10.52 13.40
CA GLY A 273 -2.69 -11.61 14.31
C GLY A 273 -4.14 -12.06 14.13
N ASP A 274 -4.92 -12.03 15.22
CA ASP A 274 -6.35 -12.32 15.21
C ASP A 274 -7.22 -11.10 14.82
N ASP A 275 -6.61 -9.91 14.71
CA ASP A 275 -7.33 -8.71 14.28
C ASP A 275 -7.49 -8.70 12.77
N VAL A 276 -8.74 -8.58 12.31
CA VAL A 276 -9.11 -8.51 10.90
C VAL A 276 -9.92 -7.24 10.65
N TYR A 277 -9.50 -6.44 9.70
CA TYR A 277 -10.14 -5.18 9.33
C TYR A 277 -10.61 -5.24 7.88
N VAL A 278 -11.85 -4.88 7.62
CA VAL A 278 -12.40 -4.84 6.26
C VAL A 278 -13.03 -3.48 6.00
N ALA A 279 -12.61 -2.83 4.91
CA ALA A 279 -13.30 -1.66 4.39
C ALA A 279 -14.48 -2.11 3.53
N VAL A 280 -15.65 -1.51 3.78
CA VAL A 280 -16.92 -1.86 3.15
C VAL A 280 -17.79 -0.62 2.98
N GLY A 281 -17.96 -0.12 1.76
CA GLY A 281 -18.92 0.96 1.46
C GLY A 281 -18.70 2.23 2.29
N GLY A 282 -17.45 2.68 2.44
CA GLY A 282 -17.09 3.86 3.22
C GLY A 282 -17.06 3.64 4.74
N ALA A 283 -17.26 2.41 5.21
CA ALA A 283 -17.10 2.01 6.61
C ALA A 283 -15.86 1.12 6.76
N VAL A 284 -15.39 0.97 8.01
CA VAL A 284 -14.42 -0.07 8.39
C VAL A 284 -15.04 -0.89 9.51
N VAL A 285 -15.05 -2.20 9.32
CA VAL A 285 -15.42 -3.16 10.35
C VAL A 285 -14.19 -3.90 10.86
N ALA A 286 -14.18 -4.24 12.14
CA ALA A 286 -13.07 -4.90 12.81
C ALA A 286 -13.53 -6.17 13.54
N SER A 287 -12.71 -7.19 13.48
CA SER A 287 -12.81 -8.44 14.23
C SER A 287 -11.57 -8.59 15.11
N ALA A 288 -11.71 -9.16 16.31
CA ALA A 288 -10.60 -9.52 17.19
C ALA A 288 -10.58 -11.04 17.46
N ASP A 289 -11.24 -11.84 16.61
CA ASP A 289 -11.41 -13.29 16.76
C ASP A 289 -11.17 -14.05 15.44
N GLY A 290 -10.23 -13.54 14.64
CA GLY A 290 -9.82 -14.15 13.36
C GLY A 290 -10.88 -14.08 12.27
N GLY A 291 -11.72 -13.05 12.29
CA GLY A 291 -12.76 -12.83 11.28
C GLY A 291 -14.08 -13.55 11.58
N THR A 292 -14.31 -14.03 12.82
CA THR A 292 -15.52 -14.75 13.18
C THR A 292 -16.68 -13.79 13.46
N THR A 293 -16.43 -12.73 14.26
CA THR A 293 -17.42 -11.68 14.54
C THR A 293 -16.86 -10.31 14.21
N PHE A 294 -17.71 -9.42 13.72
CA PHE A 294 -17.32 -8.07 13.33
C PHE A 294 -18.12 -7.02 14.10
N ARG A 295 -17.45 -5.92 14.41
CA ARG A 295 -18.06 -4.68 14.93
C ARG A 295 -17.72 -3.51 14.01
N ASP A 296 -18.56 -2.49 14.00
CA ASP A 296 -18.19 -1.23 13.36
C ASP A 296 -16.98 -0.63 14.12
N LEU A 297 -15.89 -0.36 13.39
CA LEU A 297 -14.79 0.47 13.87
C LEU A 297 -15.04 1.92 13.45
N TYR A 298 -15.39 2.13 12.19
CA TYR A 298 -15.80 3.41 11.64
C TYR A 298 -17.00 3.21 10.71
N ARG A 299 -17.96 4.10 10.78
CA ARG A 299 -19.08 4.18 9.84
C ARG A 299 -19.29 5.66 9.49
N GLY A 300 -19.20 5.98 8.22
CA GLY A 300 -19.60 7.29 7.70
C GLY A 300 -21.09 7.56 7.93
N ASP A 301 -21.46 8.82 8.04
CA ASP A 301 -22.84 9.27 8.21
C ASP A 301 -23.69 9.04 6.95
#